data_9a0312750ea4c4e128edf06a73888323
#
_entry.id   9a0312750ea4c4e128edf06a73888323
#
_cell.length_a   1.000
_cell.length_b   1.000
_cell.length_c   1.000
_cell.angle_alpha   90.00
_cell.angle_beta   90.00
_cell.angle_gamma   90.00
#
_symmetry.space_group_name_H-M   'P 1'
#
loop_
_entity.id
_entity.type
_entity.pdbx_description
1 polymer ?
#
loop_
_entity_poly.entity_id
_entity_poly.type
_entity_poly.pdbx_seq_one_letter_code
_entity_poly.pdbx_strand_id
1 'polypeptide(L)'
;MSVAECQKIELHLHLEGAAPPHFIRRLADEKNINLQGVFDPAGNYIFQNFEQFLRVYEAATTVLKSPEDFYRLTAEVLSQSAAQGVIYSELFLSPYFCGGSDLGAWADYLAAIEQAALETQRKTGIRSRGIVTCIRHFGPDLAKKAAYCAAETAGDYIVGFGMAGDELQGKQGDFSYSFDMAREAQLQLTTHAGEWGGPESVRQAVRDLNVARIGHGVQVIEDPELVAEITAREIVLEICPGSNVALGVFPSLAKHPIQKLRDAGVLITVSTDDPPFFHADMKQEYTNLAETFGWGAKDFLALNITAAQAAFCDIETKQILLKALESA
;
A
#
# COMPACT_ATOMS: atom_id res chain seq x y z
N MET A 1 1.71 21.94 17.21
CA MET A 1 2.26 21.21 16.03
C MET A 1 1.21 21.27 14.95
N SER A 2 1.54 21.62 13.71
CA SER A 2 0.56 21.56 12.61
C SER A 2 0.26 20.10 12.29
N VAL A 3 -0.93 19.82 11.79
CA VAL A 3 -1.34 18.46 11.40
C VAL A 3 -0.37 17.84 10.36
N ALA A 4 0.19 18.67 9.50
CA ALA A 4 1.18 18.23 8.51
C ALA A 4 2.50 17.75 9.11
N GLU A 5 2.84 18.19 10.34
CA GLU A 5 4.11 17.89 11.02
C GLU A 5 4.03 16.72 12.01
N CYS A 6 2.83 16.17 12.28
CA CYS A 6 2.72 15.01 13.15
C CYS A 6 3.39 13.78 12.54
N GLN A 7 3.88 12.88 13.41
CA GLN A 7 4.42 11.58 12.99
C GLN A 7 3.31 10.73 12.39
N LYS A 8 3.66 9.96 11.35
CA LYS A 8 2.72 9.17 10.56
C LYS A 8 3.18 7.72 10.41
N ILE A 9 2.23 6.83 10.29
CA ILE A 9 2.43 5.42 9.95
C ILE A 9 1.64 5.13 8.69
N GLU A 10 2.29 4.52 7.69
CA GLU A 10 1.73 4.22 6.39
C GLU A 10 1.77 2.71 6.13
N LEU A 11 0.60 2.09 5.98
CA LEU A 11 0.48 0.64 5.86
C LEU A 11 0.10 0.17 4.44
N HIS A 12 -0.10 1.11 3.50
CA HIS A 12 -0.56 0.81 2.15
C HIS A 12 0.16 1.70 1.14
N LEU A 13 1.32 1.25 0.69
CA LEU A 13 2.19 1.96 -0.26
C LEU A 13 2.79 0.96 -1.24
N HIS A 14 2.46 1.08 -2.53
CA HIS A 14 3.06 0.28 -3.58
C HIS A 14 4.45 0.84 -3.92
N LEU A 15 5.50 0.01 -3.80
CA LEU A 15 6.87 0.49 -4.02
C LEU A 15 7.06 1.01 -5.45
N GLU A 16 6.59 0.28 -6.43
CA GLU A 16 6.69 0.65 -7.84
C GLU A 16 5.82 1.87 -8.15
N GLY A 17 4.61 1.93 -7.55
CA GLY A 17 3.67 3.03 -7.69
C GLY A 17 4.11 4.32 -6.99
N ALA A 18 4.96 4.20 -5.97
CA ALA A 18 5.58 5.33 -5.30
C ALA A 18 6.78 5.92 -6.06
N ALA A 19 7.16 5.32 -7.21
CA ALA A 19 8.30 5.78 -8.01
C ALA A 19 8.07 7.21 -8.55
N PRO A 20 8.89 8.21 -8.16
CA PRO A 20 8.71 9.56 -8.65
C PRO A 20 8.92 9.65 -10.17
N PRO A 21 8.15 10.47 -10.90
CA PRO A 21 8.28 10.60 -12.36
C PRO A 21 9.69 10.91 -12.84
N HIS A 22 10.41 11.77 -12.11
CA HIS A 22 11.80 12.10 -12.45
C HIS A 22 12.76 10.91 -12.31
N PHE A 23 12.51 10.01 -11.36
CA PHE A 23 13.29 8.79 -11.15
C PHE A 23 13.08 7.81 -12.33
N ILE A 24 11.84 7.55 -12.71
CA ILE A 24 11.49 6.66 -13.82
C ILE A 24 12.02 7.22 -15.16
N ARG A 25 11.90 8.52 -15.40
CA ARG A 25 12.43 9.17 -16.60
C ARG A 25 13.96 9.03 -16.68
N ARG A 26 14.68 9.27 -15.58
CA ARG A 26 16.14 9.08 -15.52
C ARG A 26 16.53 7.64 -15.83
N LEU A 27 15.85 6.63 -15.26
CA LEU A 27 16.11 5.22 -15.60
C LEU A 27 15.79 4.89 -17.05
N ALA A 28 14.72 5.47 -17.60
CA ALA A 28 14.37 5.30 -19.01
C ALA A 28 15.49 5.84 -19.92
N ASP A 29 16.02 7.01 -19.62
CA ASP A 29 17.14 7.62 -20.35
C ASP A 29 18.43 6.77 -20.23
N GLU A 30 18.79 6.32 -19.01
CA GLU A 30 19.94 5.45 -18.74
C GLU A 30 19.87 4.15 -19.55
N LYS A 31 18.66 3.61 -19.78
CA LYS A 31 18.43 2.31 -20.45
C LYS A 31 17.94 2.42 -21.88
N ASN A 32 17.79 3.64 -22.41
CA ASN A 32 17.24 3.90 -23.75
C ASN A 32 15.86 3.27 -23.96
N ILE A 33 14.98 3.35 -22.95
CA ILE A 33 13.60 2.86 -23.00
C ILE A 33 12.69 4.01 -23.32
N ASN A 34 11.82 3.85 -24.33
CA ASN A 34 10.83 4.85 -24.70
C ASN A 34 9.58 4.69 -23.82
N LEU A 35 9.24 5.73 -23.06
CA LEU A 35 8.04 5.85 -22.23
C LEU A 35 7.01 6.83 -22.84
N GLN A 36 6.82 6.78 -24.16
CA GLN A 36 5.84 7.62 -24.82
C GLN A 36 4.44 7.40 -24.25
N GLY A 37 3.74 8.50 -23.90
CA GLY A 37 2.38 8.47 -23.38
C GLY A 37 2.26 8.16 -21.87
N VAL A 38 3.38 8.00 -21.16
CA VAL A 38 3.41 7.78 -19.71
C VAL A 38 3.33 9.12 -18.94
N PHE A 39 3.90 10.19 -19.53
CA PHE A 39 4.00 11.49 -18.87
C PHE A 39 3.31 12.59 -19.66
N ASP A 40 2.79 13.57 -18.94
CA ASP A 40 2.31 14.84 -19.49
C ASP A 40 3.49 15.78 -19.85
N PRO A 41 3.23 16.95 -20.51
CA PRO A 41 4.29 17.90 -20.81
C PRO A 41 5.00 18.51 -19.58
N ALA A 42 4.38 18.47 -18.40
CA ALA A 42 4.99 18.89 -17.14
C ALA A 42 5.87 17.80 -16.52
N GLY A 43 5.77 16.56 -17.04
CA GLY A 43 6.56 15.42 -16.61
C GLY A 43 5.91 14.58 -15.52
N ASN A 44 4.62 14.75 -15.25
CA ASN A 44 3.84 13.94 -14.32
C ASN A 44 3.21 12.74 -15.04
N TYR A 45 2.89 11.67 -14.32
CA TYR A 45 2.12 10.56 -14.86
C TYR A 45 0.75 11.02 -15.36
N ILE A 46 0.32 10.49 -16.51
CA ILE A 46 -0.95 10.89 -17.15
C ILE A 46 -1.83 9.67 -17.41
N PHE A 47 -3.06 9.73 -16.92
CA PHE A 47 -4.12 8.75 -17.20
C PHE A 47 -5.50 9.43 -17.05
N GLN A 48 -6.56 8.83 -17.58
CA GLN A 48 -7.92 9.39 -17.57
C GLN A 48 -8.92 8.50 -16.81
N ASN A 49 -8.57 7.24 -16.59
CA ASN A 49 -9.39 6.26 -15.90
C ASN A 49 -8.53 5.12 -15.35
N PHE A 50 -9.14 4.23 -14.56
CA PHE A 50 -8.45 3.13 -13.90
C PHE A 50 -7.71 2.19 -14.86
N GLU A 51 -8.30 1.84 -16.01
CA GLU A 51 -7.63 0.98 -17.00
C GLU A 51 -6.38 1.65 -17.59
N GLN A 52 -6.43 2.96 -17.85
CA GLN A 52 -5.26 3.71 -18.29
C GLN A 52 -4.22 3.85 -17.16
N PHE A 53 -4.65 4.04 -15.91
CA PHE A 53 -3.76 4.04 -14.76
C PHE A 53 -2.94 2.75 -14.70
N LEU A 54 -3.57 1.58 -14.74
CA LEU A 54 -2.86 0.30 -14.74
C LEU A 54 -1.86 0.18 -15.91
N ARG A 55 -2.25 0.61 -17.11
CA ARG A 55 -1.34 0.60 -18.28
C ARG A 55 -0.14 1.53 -18.10
N VAL A 56 -0.33 2.72 -17.55
CA VAL A 56 0.76 3.68 -17.29
C VAL A 56 1.66 3.15 -16.16
N TYR A 57 1.08 2.56 -15.13
CA TYR A 57 1.80 1.90 -14.05
C TYR A 57 2.72 0.78 -14.60
N GLU A 58 2.16 -0.17 -15.36
CA GLU A 58 2.93 -1.25 -15.97
C GLU A 58 4.00 -0.72 -16.92
N ALA A 59 3.69 0.30 -17.74
CA ALA A 59 4.68 0.93 -18.62
C ALA A 59 5.82 1.58 -17.83
N ALA A 60 5.53 2.27 -16.73
CA ALA A 60 6.53 2.87 -15.87
C ALA A 60 7.44 1.81 -15.22
N THR A 61 6.89 0.66 -14.81
CA THR A 61 7.68 -0.42 -14.20
C THR A 61 8.64 -1.11 -15.17
N THR A 62 8.46 -0.97 -16.49
CA THR A 62 9.33 -1.59 -17.49
C THR A 62 10.79 -1.16 -17.42
N VAL A 63 11.09 -0.03 -16.76
CA VAL A 63 12.47 0.45 -16.58
C VAL A 63 13.17 -0.18 -15.36
N LEU A 64 12.39 -0.75 -14.43
CA LEU A 64 12.86 -1.39 -13.21
C LEU A 64 13.31 -2.84 -13.52
N LYS A 65 14.54 -3.03 -13.96
CA LYS A 65 15.02 -4.31 -14.54
C LYS A 65 16.07 -5.04 -13.71
N SER A 66 16.50 -4.46 -12.60
CA SER A 66 17.60 -5.02 -11.82
C SER A 66 17.43 -4.78 -10.33
N PRO A 67 18.06 -5.59 -9.46
CA PRO A 67 18.14 -5.33 -8.03
C PRO A 67 18.64 -3.92 -7.70
N GLU A 68 19.61 -3.39 -8.47
CA GLU A 68 20.13 -2.03 -8.30
C GLU A 68 19.05 -0.96 -8.53
N ASP A 69 18.15 -1.16 -9.50
CA ASP A 69 17.04 -0.21 -9.73
C ASP A 69 16.10 -0.17 -8.53
N PHE A 70 15.78 -1.34 -7.95
CA PHE A 70 14.93 -1.43 -6.77
C PHE A 70 15.63 -0.94 -5.50
N TYR A 71 16.94 -1.14 -5.35
CA TYR A 71 17.71 -0.49 -4.29
C TYR A 71 17.56 1.04 -4.36
N ARG A 72 17.81 1.61 -5.55
CA ARG A 72 17.71 3.07 -5.77
C ARG A 72 16.28 3.57 -5.53
N LEU A 73 15.28 2.83 -6.01
CA LEU A 73 13.86 3.16 -5.83
C LEU A 73 13.48 3.15 -4.34
N THR A 74 13.82 2.08 -3.63
CA THR A 74 13.50 1.94 -2.21
C THR A 74 14.11 3.07 -1.37
N ALA A 75 15.39 3.41 -1.63
CA ALA A 75 16.06 4.51 -0.95
C ALA A 75 15.39 5.86 -1.23
N GLU A 76 14.98 6.12 -2.47
CA GLU A 76 14.28 7.33 -2.88
C GLU A 76 12.91 7.44 -2.20
N VAL A 77 12.07 6.39 -2.31
CA VAL A 77 10.71 6.35 -1.76
C VAL A 77 10.74 6.51 -0.25
N LEU A 78 11.52 5.71 0.47
CA LEU A 78 11.60 5.81 1.93
C LEU A 78 12.16 7.15 2.42
N SER A 79 13.10 7.76 1.68
CA SER A 79 13.60 9.09 2.01
C SER A 79 12.52 10.15 1.85
N GLN A 80 11.69 10.07 0.82
CA GLN A 80 10.55 10.96 0.61
C GLN A 80 9.49 10.76 1.70
N SER A 81 9.13 9.51 2.03
CA SER A 81 8.19 9.21 3.12
C SER A 81 8.69 9.77 4.46
N ALA A 82 9.97 9.61 4.78
CA ALA A 82 10.56 10.19 6.00
C ALA A 82 10.45 11.73 6.02
N ALA A 83 10.70 12.40 4.88
CA ALA A 83 10.55 13.86 4.76
C ALA A 83 9.09 14.32 4.94
N GLN A 84 8.12 13.42 4.75
CA GLN A 84 6.69 13.65 5.02
C GLN A 84 6.31 13.39 6.50
N GLY A 85 7.26 12.98 7.34
CA GLY A 85 7.03 12.64 8.74
C GLY A 85 6.56 11.21 8.97
N VAL A 86 6.71 10.32 7.98
CA VAL A 86 6.42 8.89 8.13
C VAL A 86 7.57 8.26 8.94
N ILE A 87 7.23 7.61 10.04
CA ILE A 87 8.20 6.93 10.92
C ILE A 87 8.23 5.41 10.67
N TYR A 88 7.18 4.87 10.05
CA TYR A 88 7.05 3.47 9.68
C TYR A 88 6.20 3.32 8.42
N SER A 89 6.65 2.46 7.49
CA SER A 89 5.92 2.16 6.26
C SER A 89 5.94 0.66 5.97
N GLU A 90 4.82 0.11 5.51
CA GLU A 90 4.75 -1.22 4.90
C GLU A 90 4.65 -1.07 3.39
N LEU A 91 5.64 -1.65 2.69
CA LEU A 91 5.76 -1.55 1.24
C LEU A 91 5.15 -2.79 0.59
N PHE A 92 4.20 -2.61 -0.31
CA PHE A 92 3.75 -3.67 -1.20
C PHE A 92 4.81 -3.90 -2.28
N LEU A 93 5.24 -5.16 -2.40
CA LEU A 93 6.33 -5.61 -3.27
C LEU A 93 5.81 -6.73 -4.17
N SER A 94 5.82 -6.55 -5.48
CA SER A 94 5.38 -7.60 -6.39
C SER A 94 6.55 -8.39 -6.98
N PRO A 95 6.69 -9.70 -6.65
CA PRO A 95 7.71 -10.55 -7.27
C PRO A 95 7.60 -10.63 -8.80
N TYR A 96 6.44 -10.35 -9.36
CA TYR A 96 6.27 -10.29 -10.81
C TYR A 96 7.15 -9.21 -11.45
N PHE A 97 7.22 -8.02 -10.85
CA PHE A 97 8.09 -6.93 -11.29
C PHE A 97 9.55 -7.13 -10.86
N CYS A 98 9.79 -8.03 -9.91
CA CYS A 98 11.09 -8.39 -9.37
C CYS A 98 11.57 -9.74 -9.93
N GLY A 99 11.76 -9.84 -11.25
CA GLY A 99 12.26 -11.06 -11.88
C GLY A 99 11.21 -12.08 -12.29
N GLY A 100 9.93 -11.65 -12.52
CA GLY A 100 8.87 -12.51 -13.08
C GLY A 100 8.37 -13.58 -12.11
N SER A 101 8.47 -13.36 -10.81
CA SER A 101 8.16 -14.33 -9.74
C SER A 101 9.02 -15.59 -9.77
N ASP A 102 10.24 -15.52 -10.33
CA ASP A 102 11.28 -16.54 -10.10
C ASP A 102 11.89 -16.35 -8.71
N LEU A 103 11.96 -17.42 -7.90
CA LEU A 103 12.41 -17.34 -6.52
C LEU A 103 13.85 -16.85 -6.39
N GLY A 104 14.76 -17.31 -7.27
CA GLY A 104 16.17 -16.91 -7.23
C GLY A 104 16.33 -15.42 -7.56
N ALA A 105 15.66 -14.97 -8.63
CA ALA A 105 15.65 -13.56 -9.01
C ALA A 105 15.01 -12.70 -7.90
N TRP A 106 13.85 -13.12 -7.37
CA TRP A 106 13.18 -12.45 -6.26
C TRP A 106 14.10 -12.25 -5.04
N ALA A 107 14.87 -13.27 -4.66
CA ALA A 107 15.79 -13.18 -3.52
C ALA A 107 16.85 -12.10 -3.72
N ASP A 108 17.39 -11.94 -4.94
CA ASP A 108 18.36 -10.90 -5.27
C ASP A 108 17.74 -9.50 -5.19
N TYR A 109 16.50 -9.33 -5.70
CA TYR A 109 15.77 -8.06 -5.61
C TYR A 109 15.44 -7.72 -4.15
N LEU A 110 14.96 -8.70 -3.38
CA LEU A 110 14.64 -8.52 -1.97
C LEU A 110 15.86 -8.08 -1.16
N ALA A 111 17.01 -8.73 -1.36
CA ALA A 111 18.25 -8.36 -0.68
C ALA A 111 18.64 -6.89 -0.96
N ALA A 112 18.44 -6.41 -2.18
CA ALA A 112 18.71 -5.02 -2.55
C ALA A 112 17.71 -4.04 -1.89
N ILE A 113 16.42 -4.41 -1.85
CA ILE A 113 15.37 -3.64 -1.17
C ILE A 113 15.65 -3.54 0.34
N GLU A 114 15.96 -4.66 0.99
CA GLU A 114 16.29 -4.71 2.43
C GLU A 114 17.52 -3.87 2.76
N GLN A 115 18.56 -3.96 1.95
CA GLN A 115 19.76 -3.15 2.12
C GLN A 115 19.43 -1.65 2.04
N ALA A 116 18.69 -1.23 1.02
CA ALA A 116 18.27 0.16 0.86
C ALA A 116 17.42 0.65 2.04
N ALA A 117 16.47 -0.18 2.50
CA ALA A 117 15.62 0.12 3.64
C ALA A 117 16.45 0.32 4.92
N LEU A 118 17.39 -0.59 5.20
CA LEU A 118 18.27 -0.50 6.37
C LEU A 118 19.16 0.75 6.33
N GLU A 119 19.72 1.07 5.18
CA GLU A 119 20.57 2.25 5.02
C GLU A 119 19.76 3.55 5.16
N THR A 120 18.53 3.58 4.61
CA THR A 120 17.64 4.72 4.75
C THR A 120 17.16 4.88 6.20
N GLN A 121 16.86 3.78 6.89
CA GLN A 121 16.56 3.81 8.32
C GLN A 121 17.69 4.43 9.15
N ARG A 122 18.95 4.09 8.87
CA ARG A 122 20.11 4.68 9.58
C ARG A 122 20.24 6.18 9.36
N LYS A 123 19.84 6.68 8.19
CA LYS A 123 19.95 8.09 7.81
C LYS A 123 18.78 8.95 8.31
N THR A 124 17.58 8.40 8.30
CA THR A 124 16.33 9.17 8.50
C THR A 124 15.52 8.75 9.72
N GLY A 125 15.77 7.55 10.24
CA GLY A 125 15.00 6.95 11.34
C GLY A 125 13.73 6.19 10.89
N ILE A 126 13.29 6.32 9.63
CA ILE A 126 12.12 5.58 9.13
C ILE A 126 12.39 4.08 9.16
N ARG A 127 11.41 3.32 9.66
CA ARG A 127 11.42 1.85 9.60
C ARG A 127 10.50 1.37 8.50
N SER A 128 10.79 0.22 7.90
CA SER A 128 9.88 -0.39 6.93
C SER A 128 9.85 -1.90 7.03
N ARG A 129 8.78 -2.48 6.47
CA ARG A 129 8.59 -3.92 6.24
C ARG A 129 8.01 -4.11 4.84
N GLY A 130 8.17 -5.33 4.32
CA GLY A 130 7.64 -5.72 3.02
C GLY A 130 6.41 -6.61 3.16
N ILE A 131 5.41 -6.35 2.32
CA ILE A 131 4.26 -7.21 2.09
C ILE A 131 4.35 -7.69 0.65
N VAL A 132 4.62 -8.97 0.45
CA VAL A 132 4.61 -9.54 -0.90
C VAL A 132 3.20 -9.48 -1.46
N THR A 133 3.05 -8.93 -2.66
CA THR A 133 1.74 -8.65 -3.25
C THR A 133 1.60 -9.35 -4.60
N CYS A 134 0.59 -10.20 -4.74
CA CYS A 134 0.20 -10.75 -6.03
C CYS A 134 -0.72 -9.78 -6.78
N ILE A 135 -0.65 -9.81 -8.11
CA ILE A 135 -1.46 -8.96 -8.98
C ILE A 135 -2.64 -9.78 -9.51
N ARG A 136 -3.85 -9.36 -9.13
CA ARG A 136 -5.09 -10.09 -9.34
C ARG A 136 -5.38 -10.40 -10.80
N HIS A 137 -5.24 -9.41 -11.68
CA HIS A 137 -5.55 -9.57 -13.11
C HIS A 137 -4.51 -10.41 -13.88
N PHE A 138 -3.39 -10.78 -13.25
CA PHE A 138 -2.45 -11.77 -13.78
C PHE A 138 -2.87 -13.22 -13.48
N GLY A 139 -3.91 -13.39 -12.67
CA GLY A 139 -4.57 -14.63 -12.39
C GLY A 139 -3.95 -15.48 -11.26
N PRO A 140 -4.68 -16.52 -10.82
CA PRO A 140 -4.32 -17.33 -9.66
C PRO A 140 -2.98 -18.08 -9.80
N ASP A 141 -2.58 -18.47 -11.01
CA ASP A 141 -1.32 -19.21 -11.19
C ASP A 141 -0.08 -18.35 -10.96
N LEU A 142 -0.11 -17.06 -11.34
CA LEU A 142 0.96 -16.12 -10.97
C LEU A 142 0.88 -15.72 -9.49
N ALA A 143 -0.32 -15.66 -8.92
CA ALA A 143 -0.48 -15.46 -7.49
C ALA A 143 0.15 -16.58 -6.65
N LYS A 144 0.06 -17.84 -7.09
CA LYS A 144 0.75 -18.98 -6.43
C LYS A 144 2.27 -18.82 -6.43
N LYS A 145 2.84 -18.33 -7.54
CA LYS A 145 4.29 -18.05 -7.60
C LYS A 145 4.70 -16.92 -6.65
N ALA A 146 3.90 -15.85 -6.60
CA ALA A 146 4.13 -14.76 -5.66
C ALA A 146 4.04 -15.25 -4.20
N ALA A 147 3.04 -16.08 -3.88
CA ALA A 147 2.88 -16.67 -2.55
C ALA A 147 4.03 -17.61 -2.19
N TYR A 148 4.56 -18.35 -3.15
CA TYR A 148 5.75 -19.17 -2.95
C TYR A 148 6.99 -18.30 -2.65
N CYS A 149 7.20 -17.23 -3.42
CA CYS A 149 8.24 -16.26 -3.11
C CYS A 149 8.09 -15.69 -1.69
N ALA A 150 6.87 -15.32 -1.30
CA ALA A 150 6.57 -14.81 0.03
C ALA A 150 6.90 -15.82 1.13
N ALA A 151 6.46 -17.06 0.96
CA ALA A 151 6.64 -18.14 1.94
C ALA A 151 8.13 -18.49 2.15
N GLU A 152 8.90 -18.57 1.06
CA GLU A 152 10.34 -18.87 1.11
C GLU A 152 11.19 -17.72 1.66
N THR A 153 10.66 -16.50 1.68
CA THR A 153 11.37 -15.32 2.18
C THR A 153 10.71 -14.67 3.40
N ALA A 154 9.73 -15.36 4.00
CA ALA A 154 9.11 -14.93 5.25
C ALA A 154 10.15 -14.77 6.36
N GLY A 155 10.12 -13.64 7.07
CA GLY A 155 11.11 -13.34 8.09
C GLY A 155 10.96 -11.94 8.67
N ASP A 156 12.07 -11.36 9.09
CA ASP A 156 12.07 -10.06 9.76
C ASP A 156 11.60 -8.90 8.87
N TYR A 157 11.86 -8.99 7.56
CA TYR A 157 11.48 -7.94 6.62
C TYR A 157 10.17 -8.25 5.89
N ILE A 158 10.02 -9.45 5.32
CA ILE A 158 8.76 -9.89 4.70
C ILE A 158 7.83 -10.41 5.80
N VAL A 159 6.82 -9.62 6.12
CA VAL A 159 5.92 -9.84 7.26
C VAL A 159 4.48 -10.14 6.84
N GLY A 160 4.18 -9.96 5.56
CA GLY A 160 2.82 -10.13 5.06
C GLY A 160 2.73 -10.56 3.61
N PHE A 161 1.52 -11.00 3.24
CA PHE A 161 1.12 -11.29 1.88
C PHE A 161 -0.18 -10.55 1.56
N GLY A 162 -0.28 -10.02 0.34
CA GLY A 162 -1.43 -9.27 -0.11
C GLY A 162 -1.79 -9.52 -1.57
N MET A 163 -2.88 -8.90 -2.00
CA MET A 163 -3.34 -8.91 -3.39
C MET A 163 -3.80 -7.52 -3.80
N ALA A 164 -3.33 -7.07 -4.98
CA ALA A 164 -3.67 -5.80 -5.61
C ALA A 164 -4.04 -5.99 -7.09
N GLY A 165 -4.30 -4.90 -7.81
CA GLY A 165 -4.64 -4.89 -9.22
C GLY A 165 -6.14 -4.74 -9.46
N ASP A 166 -6.62 -5.12 -10.66
CA ASP A 166 -8.02 -4.91 -11.06
C ASP A 166 -9.00 -5.75 -10.24
N GLU A 167 -9.67 -5.09 -9.29
CA GLU A 167 -10.61 -5.73 -8.37
C GLU A 167 -11.82 -6.37 -9.08
N LEU A 168 -12.15 -5.93 -10.28
CA LEU A 168 -13.28 -6.46 -11.06
C LEU A 168 -12.95 -7.79 -11.76
N GLN A 169 -11.69 -8.24 -11.70
CA GLN A 169 -11.27 -9.51 -12.29
C GLN A 169 -11.14 -10.61 -11.24
N GLY A 170 -11.88 -11.73 -11.46
CA GLY A 170 -11.93 -12.86 -10.54
C GLY A 170 -12.66 -12.54 -9.23
N LYS A 171 -12.66 -13.51 -8.33
CA LYS A 171 -13.20 -13.39 -6.97
C LYS A 171 -12.09 -13.57 -5.96
N GLN A 172 -12.28 -13.06 -4.75
CA GLN A 172 -11.30 -13.23 -3.66
C GLN A 172 -10.96 -14.72 -3.45
N GLY A 173 -11.98 -15.59 -3.43
CA GLY A 173 -11.82 -17.02 -3.22
C GLY A 173 -11.01 -17.77 -4.28
N ASP A 174 -10.85 -17.23 -5.50
CA ASP A 174 -10.02 -17.82 -6.54
C ASP A 174 -8.52 -17.86 -6.14
N PHE A 175 -8.14 -17.03 -5.18
CA PHE A 175 -6.77 -16.87 -4.67
C PHE A 175 -6.53 -17.55 -3.32
N SER A 176 -7.51 -18.27 -2.77
CA SER A 176 -7.45 -18.90 -1.44
C SER A 176 -6.20 -19.74 -1.24
N TYR A 177 -5.80 -20.53 -2.25
CA TYR A 177 -4.59 -21.35 -2.18
C TYR A 177 -3.32 -20.52 -1.90
N SER A 178 -3.19 -19.35 -2.53
CA SER A 178 -2.05 -18.45 -2.34
C SER A 178 -2.04 -17.84 -0.93
N PHE A 179 -3.23 -17.46 -0.44
CA PHE A 179 -3.39 -16.95 0.91
C PHE A 179 -3.18 -18.02 1.99
N ASP A 180 -3.60 -19.25 1.74
CA ASP A 180 -3.35 -20.38 2.65
C ASP A 180 -1.85 -20.69 2.75
N MET A 181 -1.13 -20.71 1.62
CA MET A 181 0.32 -20.89 1.60
C MET A 181 1.04 -19.80 2.41
N ALA A 182 0.65 -18.55 2.25
CA ALA A 182 1.22 -17.44 3.01
C ALA A 182 0.91 -17.55 4.51
N ARG A 183 -0.32 -17.96 4.86
CA ARG A 183 -0.73 -18.21 6.26
C ARG A 183 0.07 -19.34 6.90
N GLU A 184 0.32 -20.43 6.18
CA GLU A 184 1.16 -21.53 6.64
C GLU A 184 2.60 -21.09 6.91
N ALA A 185 3.09 -20.11 6.12
CA ALA A 185 4.38 -19.45 6.35
C ALA A 185 4.34 -18.38 7.45
N GLN A 186 3.26 -18.27 8.22
CA GLN A 186 3.06 -17.31 9.33
C GLN A 186 3.03 -15.83 8.91
N LEU A 187 2.82 -15.56 7.62
CA LEU A 187 2.64 -14.19 7.12
C LEU A 187 1.24 -13.67 7.48
N GLN A 188 1.18 -12.39 7.80
CA GLN A 188 -0.07 -11.67 7.99
C GLN A 188 -0.71 -11.34 6.62
N LEU A 189 -2.03 -11.18 6.58
CA LEU A 189 -2.76 -11.13 5.32
C LEU A 189 -3.54 -9.83 5.16
N THR A 190 -3.44 -9.22 3.98
CA THR A 190 -4.24 -8.08 3.52
C THR A 190 -4.69 -8.30 2.08
N THR A 191 -5.71 -7.61 1.59
CA THR A 191 -6.15 -7.67 0.19
C THR A 191 -6.92 -6.41 -0.19
N HIS A 192 -6.79 -5.95 -1.44
CA HIS A 192 -7.67 -4.92 -1.97
C HIS A 192 -9.07 -5.50 -2.14
N ALA A 193 -10.05 -4.86 -1.49
CA ALA A 193 -11.46 -5.22 -1.59
C ALA A 193 -12.35 -4.03 -1.26
N GLY A 194 -13.44 -3.84 -1.99
CA GLY A 194 -14.40 -2.77 -1.75
C GLY A 194 -13.89 -1.38 -2.16
N GLU A 195 -12.95 -1.31 -3.07
CA GLU A 195 -12.62 -0.09 -3.80
C GLU A 195 -13.56 0.07 -5.00
N TRP A 196 -13.66 -0.97 -5.84
CA TRP A 196 -14.50 -1.04 -7.03
C TRP A 196 -15.54 -2.15 -6.98
N GLY A 197 -15.27 -3.20 -6.21
CA GLY A 197 -16.03 -4.47 -6.18
C GLY A 197 -17.22 -4.46 -5.21
N GLY A 198 -17.55 -3.33 -4.61
CA GLY A 198 -18.66 -3.20 -3.67
C GLY A 198 -18.48 -3.95 -2.35
N PRO A 199 -19.50 -3.94 -1.49
CA PRO A 199 -19.46 -4.65 -0.21
C PRO A 199 -19.23 -6.15 -0.34
N GLU A 200 -19.70 -6.77 -1.43
CA GLU A 200 -19.53 -8.21 -1.64
C GLU A 200 -18.06 -8.63 -1.78
N SER A 201 -17.22 -7.78 -2.37
CA SER A 201 -15.77 -8.04 -2.43
C SER A 201 -15.15 -8.05 -1.04
N VAL A 202 -15.56 -7.11 -0.17
CA VAL A 202 -15.15 -7.08 1.24
C VAL A 202 -15.63 -8.35 1.97
N ARG A 203 -16.89 -8.75 1.76
CA ARG A 203 -17.45 -9.97 2.36
C ARG A 203 -16.67 -11.22 1.95
N GLN A 204 -16.29 -11.33 0.68
CA GLN A 204 -15.46 -12.43 0.17
C GLN A 204 -14.05 -12.39 0.78
N ALA A 205 -13.41 -11.22 0.89
CA ALA A 205 -12.11 -11.07 1.53
C ALA A 205 -12.11 -11.60 2.98
N VAL A 206 -13.16 -11.23 3.73
CA VAL A 206 -13.35 -11.66 5.11
C VAL A 206 -13.62 -13.16 5.22
N ARG A 207 -14.50 -13.69 4.38
CA ARG A 207 -14.97 -15.09 4.44
C ARG A 207 -13.97 -16.08 3.83
N ASP A 208 -13.46 -15.75 2.63
CA ASP A 208 -12.72 -16.70 1.81
C ASP A 208 -11.21 -16.62 2.05
N LEU A 209 -10.69 -15.42 2.40
CA LEU A 209 -9.26 -15.21 2.64
C LEU A 209 -8.90 -15.02 4.11
N ASN A 210 -9.89 -14.70 4.98
CA ASN A 210 -9.71 -14.48 6.41
C ASN A 210 -8.53 -13.52 6.70
N VAL A 211 -8.58 -12.34 6.08
CA VAL A 211 -7.54 -11.31 6.19
C VAL A 211 -7.69 -10.50 7.47
N ALA A 212 -6.59 -9.98 7.98
CA ALA A 212 -6.57 -9.07 9.13
C ALA A 212 -6.83 -7.60 8.76
N ARG A 213 -6.45 -7.23 7.54
CA ARG A 213 -6.64 -5.88 7.00
C ARG A 213 -7.21 -5.95 5.59
N ILE A 214 -7.83 -4.86 5.17
CA ILE A 214 -8.40 -4.71 3.82
C ILE A 214 -7.91 -3.39 3.23
N GLY A 215 -7.25 -3.47 2.07
CA GLY A 215 -6.91 -2.31 1.27
C GLY A 215 -8.18 -1.62 0.79
N HIS A 216 -8.25 -0.31 0.99
CA HIS A 216 -9.41 0.57 0.79
C HIS A 216 -10.62 0.19 1.63
N GLY A 217 -11.41 -0.77 1.24
CA GLY A 217 -12.61 -1.23 1.93
C GLY A 217 -13.77 -0.22 1.94
N VAL A 218 -13.66 0.88 1.21
CA VAL A 218 -14.50 2.08 1.37
C VAL A 218 -15.96 1.87 0.99
N GLN A 219 -16.26 0.97 0.06
CA GLN A 219 -17.64 0.67 -0.33
C GLN A 219 -18.39 -0.21 0.68
N VAL A 220 -17.72 -0.74 1.70
CA VAL A 220 -18.40 -1.46 2.80
C VAL A 220 -19.48 -0.61 3.48
N ILE A 221 -19.35 0.72 3.40
CA ILE A 221 -20.34 1.68 3.96
C ILE A 221 -21.76 1.50 3.40
N GLU A 222 -21.90 0.85 2.24
CA GLU A 222 -23.19 0.57 1.62
C GLU A 222 -23.92 -0.63 2.24
N ASP A 223 -23.23 -1.42 3.09
CA ASP A 223 -23.79 -2.58 3.79
C ASP A 223 -23.60 -2.44 5.31
N PRO A 224 -24.58 -1.89 6.05
CA PRO A 224 -24.47 -1.69 7.50
C PRO A 224 -24.25 -2.97 8.32
N GLU A 225 -24.73 -4.13 7.84
CA GLU A 225 -24.52 -5.40 8.52
C GLU A 225 -23.05 -5.83 8.39
N LEU A 226 -22.47 -5.66 7.21
CA LEU A 226 -21.06 -5.93 6.98
C LEU A 226 -20.15 -4.93 7.72
N VAL A 227 -20.53 -3.65 7.82
CA VAL A 227 -19.84 -2.67 8.66
C VAL A 227 -19.80 -3.14 10.12
N ALA A 228 -20.93 -3.62 10.65
CA ALA A 228 -20.98 -4.16 12.01
C ALA A 228 -20.11 -5.43 12.17
N GLU A 229 -20.10 -6.31 11.16
CA GLU A 229 -19.27 -7.52 11.16
C GLU A 229 -17.77 -7.19 11.20
N ILE A 230 -17.27 -6.34 10.29
CA ILE A 230 -15.84 -5.99 10.23
C ILE A 230 -15.41 -5.24 11.49
N THR A 231 -16.29 -4.39 12.06
CA THR A 231 -16.03 -3.69 13.33
C THR A 231 -15.90 -4.69 14.48
N ALA A 232 -16.83 -5.64 14.61
CA ALA A 232 -16.81 -6.66 15.66
C ALA A 232 -15.61 -7.62 15.56
N ARG A 233 -15.09 -7.81 14.34
CA ARG A 233 -13.89 -8.63 14.07
C ARG A 233 -12.59 -7.83 14.11
N GLU A 234 -12.66 -6.55 14.40
CA GLU A 234 -11.50 -5.63 14.44
C GLU A 234 -10.67 -5.64 13.15
N ILE A 235 -11.33 -5.84 11.99
CA ILE A 235 -10.68 -5.76 10.68
C ILE A 235 -10.37 -4.30 10.37
N VAL A 236 -9.11 -4.01 10.03
CA VAL A 236 -8.65 -2.65 9.76
C VAL A 236 -8.75 -2.34 8.28
N LEU A 237 -9.32 -1.18 7.92
CA LEU A 237 -9.33 -0.68 6.55
C LEU A 237 -8.12 0.24 6.31
N GLU A 238 -7.35 -0.07 5.28
CA GLU A 238 -6.20 0.72 4.82
C GLU A 238 -6.70 1.74 3.79
N ILE A 239 -7.25 2.86 4.25
CA ILE A 239 -7.92 3.82 3.37
C ILE A 239 -6.91 4.75 2.70
N CYS A 240 -7.08 4.96 1.39
CA CYS A 240 -6.26 5.84 0.56
C CYS A 240 -7.16 6.92 -0.06
N PRO A 241 -7.51 8.00 0.67
CA PRO A 241 -8.55 8.92 0.26
C PRO A 241 -8.23 9.68 -1.03
N GLY A 242 -6.97 10.10 -1.21
CA GLY A 242 -6.49 10.78 -2.39
C GLY A 242 -6.58 9.90 -3.64
N SER A 243 -6.16 8.64 -3.53
CA SER A 243 -6.29 7.61 -4.56
C SER A 243 -7.75 7.43 -4.97
N ASN A 244 -8.64 7.20 -4.02
CA ASN A 244 -10.06 6.97 -4.28
C ASN A 244 -10.74 8.14 -4.99
N VAL A 245 -10.31 9.37 -4.72
CA VAL A 245 -10.81 10.56 -5.43
C VAL A 245 -10.17 10.69 -6.82
N ALA A 246 -8.86 10.52 -6.92
CA ALA A 246 -8.13 10.65 -8.19
C ALA A 246 -8.58 9.61 -9.22
N LEU A 247 -8.86 8.37 -8.79
CA LEU A 247 -9.37 7.31 -9.63
C LEU A 247 -10.89 7.43 -9.92
N GLY A 248 -11.60 8.32 -9.22
CA GLY A 248 -13.03 8.57 -9.46
C GLY A 248 -13.97 7.59 -8.73
N VAL A 249 -13.47 6.84 -7.76
CA VAL A 249 -14.32 6.01 -6.86
C VAL A 249 -15.32 6.92 -6.11
N PHE A 250 -14.84 8.08 -5.68
CA PHE A 250 -15.69 9.14 -5.13
C PHE A 250 -15.43 10.47 -5.84
N PRO A 251 -16.46 11.31 -6.03
CA PRO A 251 -16.33 12.55 -6.81
C PRO A 251 -15.52 13.65 -6.09
N SER A 252 -15.32 13.53 -4.78
CA SER A 252 -14.51 14.45 -3.97
C SER A 252 -14.30 13.88 -2.57
N LEU A 253 -13.30 14.40 -1.85
CA LEU A 253 -13.05 14.01 -0.46
C LEU A 253 -14.25 14.30 0.47
N ALA A 254 -14.99 15.38 0.25
CA ALA A 254 -16.20 15.70 1.02
C ALA A 254 -17.33 14.66 0.83
N LYS A 255 -17.26 13.82 -0.22
CA LYS A 255 -18.20 12.71 -0.46
C LYS A 255 -17.61 11.35 -0.09
N HIS A 256 -16.34 11.32 0.27
CA HIS A 256 -15.67 10.10 0.69
C HIS A 256 -16.23 9.57 2.03
N PRO A 257 -16.46 8.26 2.19
CA PRO A 257 -17.12 7.69 3.37
C PRO A 257 -16.24 7.60 4.62
N ILE A 258 -14.97 8.01 4.57
CA ILE A 258 -14.00 7.83 5.67
C ILE A 258 -14.52 8.34 7.03
N GLN A 259 -15.18 9.51 7.05
CA GLN A 259 -15.78 10.04 8.29
C GLN A 259 -16.89 9.14 8.81
N LYS A 260 -17.76 8.64 7.91
CA LYS A 260 -18.87 7.76 8.30
C LYS A 260 -18.39 6.40 8.82
N LEU A 261 -17.37 5.84 8.19
CA LEU A 261 -16.72 4.58 8.62
C LEU A 261 -16.13 4.75 10.02
N ARG A 262 -15.42 5.83 10.25
CA ARG A 262 -14.86 6.18 11.56
C ARG A 262 -15.97 6.35 12.61
N ASP A 263 -17.03 7.08 12.28
CA ASP A 263 -18.18 7.31 13.20
C ASP A 263 -18.93 6.01 13.53
N ALA A 264 -18.92 5.03 12.61
CA ALA A 264 -19.43 3.68 12.82
C ALA A 264 -18.50 2.80 13.67
N GLY A 265 -17.33 3.29 14.06
CA GLY A 265 -16.36 2.57 14.89
C GLY A 265 -15.45 1.61 14.12
N VAL A 266 -15.43 1.67 12.79
CA VAL A 266 -14.51 0.88 11.98
C VAL A 266 -13.08 1.34 12.25
N LEU A 267 -12.17 0.41 12.46
CA LEU A 267 -10.75 0.70 12.56
C LEU A 267 -10.20 1.07 11.18
N ILE A 268 -9.68 2.27 11.06
CA ILE A 268 -9.16 2.80 9.79
C ILE A 268 -7.72 3.29 9.94
N THR A 269 -6.96 3.21 8.87
CA THR A 269 -5.67 3.88 8.68
C THR A 269 -5.73 4.77 7.45
N VAL A 270 -4.77 5.67 7.29
CA VAL A 270 -4.65 6.53 6.12
C VAL A 270 -3.30 6.31 5.47
N SER A 271 -3.30 6.11 4.17
CA SER A 271 -2.12 5.87 3.33
C SER A 271 -2.27 6.57 1.98
N THR A 272 -1.22 6.56 1.17
CA THR A 272 -1.18 7.28 -0.11
C THR A 272 -1.34 6.39 -1.34
N ASP A 273 -1.17 5.05 -1.21
CA ASP A 273 -1.28 4.08 -2.30
C ASP A 273 -0.15 4.22 -3.35
N ASP A 274 -0.34 5.02 -4.39
CA ASP A 274 0.60 5.34 -5.45
C ASP A 274 0.78 6.87 -5.57
N PRO A 275 1.43 7.53 -4.59
CA PRO A 275 1.36 8.97 -4.40
C PRO A 275 1.72 9.83 -5.62
N PRO A 276 2.74 9.51 -6.46
CA PRO A 276 3.04 10.32 -7.64
C PRO A 276 1.97 10.26 -8.74
N PHE A 277 1.21 9.16 -8.82
CA PHE A 277 0.11 9.04 -9.78
C PHE A 277 -1.09 9.88 -9.37
N PHE A 278 -1.32 10.05 -8.07
CA PHE A 278 -2.49 10.74 -7.53
C PHE A 278 -2.18 12.16 -7.06
N HIS A 279 -0.96 12.67 -7.34
CA HIS A 279 -0.48 13.97 -6.88
C HIS A 279 -0.68 14.18 -5.37
N ALA A 280 -0.47 13.11 -4.60
CA ALA A 280 -0.65 13.06 -3.16
C ALA A 280 0.67 12.80 -2.43
N ASP A 281 0.69 13.10 -1.17
CA ASP A 281 1.69 12.66 -0.19
C ASP A 281 1.04 12.60 1.20
N MET A 282 1.70 11.97 2.18
CA MET A 282 1.14 11.82 3.52
C MET A 282 0.85 13.15 4.24
N LYS A 283 1.58 14.23 3.94
CA LYS A 283 1.25 15.56 4.47
C LYS A 283 -0.02 16.11 3.86
N GLN A 284 -0.16 15.93 2.54
CA GLN A 284 -1.33 16.40 1.81
C GLN A 284 -2.59 15.63 2.21
N GLU A 285 -2.50 14.29 2.36
CA GLU A 285 -3.63 13.47 2.86
C GLU A 285 -4.13 14.00 4.20
N TYR A 286 -3.23 14.23 5.16
CA TYR A 286 -3.62 14.73 6.49
C TYR A 286 -4.18 16.17 6.43
N THR A 287 -3.58 17.04 5.61
CA THR A 287 -4.07 18.40 5.41
C THR A 287 -5.48 18.39 4.82
N ASN A 288 -5.70 17.59 3.77
CA ASN A 288 -6.99 17.48 3.11
C ASN A 288 -8.09 16.96 4.05
N LEU A 289 -7.77 15.96 4.89
CA LEU A 289 -8.69 15.43 5.90
C LEU A 289 -8.99 16.45 7.00
N ALA A 290 -7.99 17.20 7.46
CA ALA A 290 -8.19 18.27 8.44
C ALA A 290 -9.08 19.38 7.88
N GLU A 291 -8.84 19.83 6.66
CA GLU A 291 -9.62 20.90 6.01
C GLU A 291 -11.06 20.46 5.70
N THR A 292 -11.23 19.20 5.26
CA THR A 292 -12.54 18.70 4.82
C THR A 292 -13.45 18.30 5.99
N PHE A 293 -12.89 17.63 7.01
CA PHE A 293 -13.66 17.04 8.10
C PHE A 293 -13.39 17.68 9.45
N GLY A 294 -12.48 18.66 9.53
CA GLY A 294 -12.12 19.33 10.79
C GLY A 294 -11.29 18.44 11.73
N TRP A 295 -10.61 17.42 11.20
CA TRP A 295 -9.77 16.54 12.01
C TRP A 295 -8.58 17.28 12.59
N GLY A 296 -8.29 17.06 13.85
CA GLY A 296 -7.18 17.68 14.57
C GLY A 296 -6.13 16.67 15.01
N ALA A 297 -5.16 17.14 15.77
CA ALA A 297 -4.04 16.34 16.25
C ALA A 297 -4.46 15.05 16.99
N LYS A 298 -5.56 15.11 17.76
CA LYS A 298 -6.09 13.93 18.47
C LYS A 298 -6.63 12.87 17.53
N ASP A 299 -7.26 13.28 16.43
CA ASP A 299 -7.83 12.37 15.44
C ASP A 299 -6.70 11.64 14.71
N PHE A 300 -5.67 12.37 14.29
CA PHE A 300 -4.50 11.78 13.63
C PHE A 300 -3.65 10.92 14.57
N LEU A 301 -3.53 11.29 15.84
CA LEU A 301 -2.88 10.44 16.83
C LEU A 301 -3.62 9.10 16.96
N ALA A 302 -4.95 9.12 17.06
CA ALA A 302 -5.75 7.90 17.16
C ALA A 302 -5.59 7.02 15.90
N LEU A 303 -5.58 7.62 14.70
CA LEU A 303 -5.31 6.91 13.45
C LEU A 303 -3.94 6.24 13.43
N ASN A 304 -2.90 6.96 13.86
CA ASN A 304 -1.53 6.42 13.89
C ASN A 304 -1.36 5.34 14.97
N ILE A 305 -2.06 5.45 16.11
CA ILE A 305 -2.09 4.37 17.12
C ILE A 305 -2.74 3.13 16.52
N THR A 306 -3.89 3.28 15.82
CA THR A 306 -4.52 2.16 15.10
C THR A 306 -3.56 1.55 14.08
N ALA A 307 -2.87 2.39 13.29
CA ALA A 307 -1.88 1.91 12.32
C ALA A 307 -0.72 1.18 12.97
N ALA A 308 -0.16 1.68 14.09
CA ALA A 308 0.89 1.00 14.84
C ALA A 308 0.46 -0.36 15.37
N GLN A 309 -0.77 -0.46 15.87
CA GLN A 309 -1.34 -1.72 16.37
C GLN A 309 -1.61 -2.72 15.24
N ALA A 310 -2.10 -2.24 14.11
CA ALA A 310 -2.43 -3.03 12.92
C ALA A 310 -1.21 -3.42 12.06
N ALA A 311 -0.06 -2.75 12.25
CA ALA A 311 1.17 -3.05 11.52
C ALA A 311 1.56 -4.53 11.67
N PHE A 312 2.07 -5.13 10.61
CA PHE A 312 2.46 -6.54 10.60
C PHE A 312 3.86 -6.80 11.18
N CYS A 313 4.53 -5.77 11.67
CA CYS A 313 5.84 -5.88 12.30
C CYS A 313 5.78 -6.60 13.67
N ASP A 314 6.96 -6.94 14.17
CA ASP A 314 7.15 -7.55 15.47
C ASP A 314 6.72 -6.65 16.65
N ILE A 315 6.54 -7.26 17.82
CA ILE A 315 6.04 -6.58 19.04
C ILE A 315 6.99 -5.47 19.49
N GLU A 316 8.31 -5.66 19.37
CA GLU A 316 9.30 -4.65 19.78
C GLU A 316 9.19 -3.41 18.89
N THR A 317 9.08 -3.61 17.59
CA THR A 317 8.85 -2.51 16.63
C THR A 317 7.54 -1.77 16.95
N LYS A 318 6.42 -2.48 17.21
CA LYS A 318 5.15 -1.85 17.61
C LYS A 318 5.30 -0.98 18.86
N GLN A 319 6.01 -1.46 19.88
CA GLN A 319 6.25 -0.71 21.11
C GLN A 319 7.06 0.56 20.85
N ILE A 320 8.09 0.49 19.99
CA ILE A 320 8.88 1.66 19.57
C ILE A 320 7.98 2.70 18.89
N LEU A 321 7.11 2.27 17.97
CA LEU A 321 6.20 3.16 17.25
C LEU A 321 5.20 3.82 18.20
N LEU A 322 4.56 3.06 19.07
CA LEU A 322 3.59 3.60 20.04
C LEU A 322 4.25 4.63 20.97
N LYS A 323 5.45 4.31 21.48
CA LYS A 323 6.21 5.25 22.32
C LYS A 323 6.59 6.54 21.57
N ALA A 324 6.95 6.43 20.29
CA ALA A 324 7.26 7.59 19.48
C ALA A 324 6.04 8.51 19.31
N LEU A 325 4.86 7.92 19.01
CA LEU A 325 3.61 8.65 18.88
C LEU A 325 3.14 9.35 20.17
N GLU A 326 3.38 8.74 21.34
CA GLU A 326 3.06 9.33 22.65
C GLU A 326 3.95 10.52 23.00
N SER A 327 5.14 10.59 22.40
CA SER A 327 6.16 11.61 22.70
C SER A 327 6.10 12.81 21.75
N ALA A 328 5.29 12.76 20.70
CA ALA A 328 5.13 13.78 19.65
C ALA A 328 3.98 14.73 19.96
#